data_fc410a229e9f5b884c8c2374608d960c
#
_entry.id   fc410a229e9f5b884c8c2374608d960c
#
_cell.length_a   1.000
_cell.length_b   1.000
_cell.length_c   1.000
_cell.angle_alpha   90.00
_cell.angle_beta   90.00
_cell.angle_gamma   90.00
#
_symmetry.space_group_name_H-M   'P 1'
#
loop_
_entity.id
_entity.type
_entity.pdbx_description
1 polymer ?
#
loop_
_entity_poly.entity_id
_entity_poly.type
_entity_poly.pdbx_seq_one_letter_code
_entity_poly.pdbx_strand_id
1 'polypeptide(L)'
;IIQYFAQNPKNNPLVMTISLLNSFFSQLLIYHGLQNKSRDQVAKSLGIRPFFVTDYVTAARNYPMRKAAQIISMLRDADVKSKGVGASQSHRDILKELLFKILH
;
A
#
# COMPACT_ATOMS: atom_id res chain seq x y z
N ILE A 1 -8.08 2.44 11.00
CA ILE A 1 -7.64 1.17 10.41
C ILE A 1 -6.44 0.60 11.15
N ILE A 2 -5.42 1.42 11.40
CA ILE A 2 -4.24 0.99 12.15
C ILE A 2 -4.61 0.61 13.59
N GLN A 3 -5.50 1.37 14.22
CA GLN A 3 -6.00 1.04 15.55
C GLN A 3 -6.75 -0.28 15.58
N TYR A 4 -7.55 -0.54 14.56
CA TYR A 4 -8.27 -1.80 14.46
C TYR A 4 -7.30 -2.99 14.43
N PHE A 5 -6.27 -2.89 13.62
CA PHE A 5 -5.28 -3.96 13.52
C PHE A 5 -4.51 -4.15 14.82
N ALA A 6 -4.21 -3.06 15.53
CA ALA A 6 -3.51 -3.13 16.81
C ALA A 6 -4.34 -3.80 17.89
N GLN A 7 -5.66 -3.72 17.81
CA GLN A 7 -6.57 -4.31 18.79
C GLN A 7 -6.85 -5.79 18.56
N ASN A 8 -6.42 -6.33 17.43
CA ASN A 8 -6.67 -7.73 17.09
C ASN A 8 -5.37 -8.52 17.11
N PRO A 9 -4.98 -9.08 18.28
CA PRO A 9 -3.68 -9.77 18.43
C PRO A 9 -3.57 -11.07 17.65
N LYS A 10 -4.68 -11.65 17.23
CA LYS A 10 -4.68 -12.90 16.43
C LYS A 10 -4.27 -12.65 14.99
N ASN A 11 -4.48 -11.45 14.49
CA ASN A 11 -4.08 -11.05 13.14
C ASN A 11 -2.83 -10.21 13.25
N ASN A 12 -1.77 -10.60 12.59
CA ASN A 12 -0.54 -9.84 12.59
C ASN A 12 -0.79 -8.46 11.93
N PRO A 13 -0.79 -7.36 12.73
CA PRO A 13 -1.13 -6.04 12.18
C PRO A 13 -0.17 -5.60 11.08
N LEU A 14 1.10 -5.95 11.21
CA LEU A 14 2.09 -5.57 10.21
C LEU A 14 1.82 -6.27 8.88
N VAL A 15 1.56 -7.58 8.90
CA VAL A 15 1.29 -8.35 7.68
C VAL A 15 0.03 -7.84 6.99
N MET A 16 -1.02 -7.56 7.76
CA MET A 16 -2.27 -7.02 7.19
C MET A 16 -2.07 -5.65 6.59
N THR A 17 -1.33 -4.78 7.28
CA THR A 17 -1.05 -3.43 6.79
C THR A 17 -0.24 -3.49 5.50
N ILE A 18 0.79 -4.33 5.45
CA ILE A 18 1.62 -4.51 4.25
C ILE A 18 0.75 -4.99 3.09
N SER A 19 -0.13 -5.95 3.34
CA SER A 19 -1.02 -6.49 2.30
C SER A 19 -1.95 -5.42 1.73
N LEU A 20 -2.56 -4.61 2.60
CA LEU A 20 -3.45 -3.53 2.17
C LEU A 20 -2.71 -2.46 1.38
N LEU A 21 -1.53 -2.05 1.85
CA LEU A 21 -0.73 -1.05 1.15
C LEU A 21 -0.23 -1.59 -0.19
N ASN A 22 0.17 -2.85 -0.24
CA ASN A 22 0.61 -3.47 -1.47
C ASN A 22 -0.51 -3.49 -2.51
N SER A 23 -1.72 -3.83 -2.09
CA SER A 23 -2.89 -3.82 -2.98
C SER A 23 -3.17 -2.41 -3.50
N PHE A 24 -3.12 -1.41 -2.61
CA PHE A 24 -3.39 -0.03 -2.99
C PHE A 24 -2.36 0.48 -4.00
N PHE A 25 -1.07 0.30 -3.72
CA PHE A 25 -0.02 0.80 -4.60
C PHE A 25 0.08 0.01 -5.90
N SER A 26 -0.27 -1.28 -5.88
CA SER A 26 -0.35 -2.08 -7.11
C SER A 26 -1.46 -1.56 -8.02
N GLN A 27 -2.62 -1.24 -7.47
CA GLN A 27 -3.70 -0.63 -8.23
C GLN A 27 -3.32 0.75 -8.73
N LEU A 28 -2.55 1.50 -7.94
CA LEU A 28 -2.07 2.81 -8.35
C LEU A 28 -1.14 2.70 -9.58
N LEU A 29 -0.30 1.67 -9.63
CA LEU A 29 0.52 1.40 -10.82
C LEU A 29 -0.36 1.10 -12.04
N ILE A 30 -1.42 0.32 -11.86
CA ILE A 30 -2.37 0.04 -12.93
C ILE A 30 -2.99 1.34 -13.43
N TYR A 31 -3.40 2.20 -12.50
CA TYR A 31 -3.95 3.52 -12.85
C TYR A 31 -2.98 4.32 -13.71
N HIS A 32 -1.70 4.39 -13.32
CA HIS A 32 -0.70 5.14 -14.06
C HIS A 32 -0.51 4.60 -15.48
N GLY A 33 -0.71 3.30 -15.68
CA GLY A 33 -0.56 2.66 -16.98
C GLY A 33 -1.77 2.77 -17.89
N LEU A 34 -2.90 3.27 -17.39
CA LEU A 34 -4.10 3.38 -18.19
C LEU A 34 -4.00 4.52 -19.21
N GLN A 35 -4.38 4.24 -20.44
CA GLN A 35 -4.46 5.26 -21.48
C GLN A 35 -5.70 6.13 -21.32
N ASN A 36 -6.83 5.51 -20.99
CA ASN A 36 -8.08 6.21 -20.74
C ASN A 36 -8.32 6.29 -19.24
N LYS A 37 -8.23 7.49 -18.69
CA LYS A 37 -8.41 7.74 -17.26
C LYS A 37 -9.75 8.35 -16.93
N SER A 38 -10.79 8.06 -17.74
CA SER A 38 -12.15 8.44 -17.37
C SER A 38 -12.56 7.70 -16.11
N ARG A 39 -13.47 8.30 -15.34
CA ARG A 39 -13.93 7.74 -14.09
C ARG A 39 -14.44 6.31 -14.22
N ASP A 40 -15.28 6.08 -15.23
CA ASP A 40 -15.87 4.76 -15.46
C ASP A 40 -14.82 3.74 -15.86
N GLN A 41 -13.89 4.12 -16.72
CA GLN A 41 -12.84 3.22 -17.16
C GLN A 41 -11.88 2.86 -16.04
N VAL A 42 -11.52 3.83 -15.20
CA VAL A 42 -10.68 3.59 -14.04
C VAL A 42 -11.37 2.64 -13.07
N ALA A 43 -12.63 2.91 -12.75
CA ALA A 43 -13.40 2.07 -11.85
C ALA A 43 -13.44 0.63 -12.33
N LYS A 44 -13.68 0.43 -13.62
CA LYS A 44 -13.75 -0.89 -14.23
C LYS A 44 -12.40 -1.60 -14.21
N SER A 45 -11.33 -0.89 -14.56
CA SER A 45 -9.99 -1.47 -14.64
C SER A 45 -9.43 -1.83 -13.27
N LEU A 46 -9.74 -1.06 -12.24
CA LEU A 46 -9.26 -1.31 -10.89
C LEU A 46 -10.21 -2.20 -10.08
N GLY A 47 -11.41 -2.47 -10.60
CA GLY A 47 -12.40 -3.26 -9.89
C GLY A 47 -12.94 -2.55 -8.66
N ILE A 48 -13.06 -1.23 -8.70
CA ILE A 48 -13.52 -0.40 -7.59
C ILE A 48 -14.77 0.36 -7.97
N ARG A 49 -15.49 0.87 -6.97
CA ARG A 49 -16.64 1.73 -7.21
C ARG A 49 -16.17 3.08 -7.74
N PRO A 50 -16.92 3.72 -8.65
CA PRO A 50 -16.55 5.05 -9.17
C PRO A 50 -16.30 6.09 -8.08
N PHE A 51 -16.97 5.95 -6.94
CA PHE A 51 -16.80 6.82 -5.79
C PHE A 51 -15.33 6.87 -5.32
N PHE A 52 -14.60 5.74 -5.42
CA PHE A 52 -13.23 5.65 -4.93
C PHE A 52 -12.19 6.11 -5.96
N VAL A 53 -12.60 6.41 -7.19
CA VAL A 53 -11.66 6.83 -8.24
C VAL A 53 -10.93 8.11 -7.84
N THR A 54 -11.62 9.05 -7.19
CA THR A 54 -11.01 10.32 -6.74
C THR A 54 -9.83 10.08 -5.82
N ASP A 55 -9.91 9.08 -4.94
CA ASP A 55 -8.82 8.76 -4.03
C ASP A 55 -7.56 8.34 -4.80
N TYR A 56 -7.72 7.56 -5.87
CA TYR A 56 -6.59 7.15 -6.70
C TYR A 56 -6.03 8.30 -7.53
N VAL A 57 -6.89 9.20 -8.02
CA VAL A 57 -6.44 10.41 -8.72
C VAL A 57 -5.57 11.26 -7.81
N THR A 58 -6.02 11.49 -6.58
CA THR A 58 -5.27 12.27 -5.59
C THR A 58 -3.95 11.57 -5.25
N ALA A 59 -4.01 10.28 -4.99
CA ALA A 59 -2.81 9.50 -4.67
C ALA A 59 -1.81 9.52 -5.82
N ALA A 60 -2.29 9.46 -7.07
CA ALA A 60 -1.42 9.47 -8.24
C ALA A 60 -0.62 10.76 -8.37
N ARG A 61 -1.16 11.88 -7.90
CA ARG A 61 -0.44 13.16 -7.89
C ARG A 61 0.70 13.15 -6.87
N ASN A 62 0.48 12.50 -5.72
CA ASN A 62 1.46 12.45 -4.65
C ASN A 62 2.47 11.32 -4.84
N TYR A 63 2.08 10.26 -5.55
CA TYR A 63 2.88 9.08 -5.76
C TYR A 63 2.97 8.77 -7.26
N PRO A 64 3.92 9.39 -7.99
CA PRO A 64 4.15 9.05 -9.39
C PRO A 64 4.52 7.57 -9.55
N MET A 65 4.42 7.06 -10.76
CA MET A 65 4.66 5.64 -11.03
C MET A 65 5.97 5.13 -10.43
N ARG A 66 7.05 5.89 -10.58
CA ARG A 66 8.36 5.51 -10.06
C ARG A 66 8.34 5.38 -8.53
N LYS A 67 7.73 6.36 -7.87
CA LYS A 67 7.64 6.35 -6.41
C LYS A 67 6.76 5.20 -5.92
N ALA A 68 5.64 4.95 -6.58
CA ALA A 68 4.77 3.84 -6.24
C ALA A 68 5.50 2.49 -6.37
N ALA A 69 6.28 2.32 -7.42
CA ALA A 69 7.09 1.11 -7.61
C ALA A 69 8.13 0.95 -6.49
N GLN A 70 8.77 2.04 -6.08
CA GLN A 70 9.73 2.02 -4.98
C GLN A 70 9.06 1.61 -3.67
N ILE A 71 7.85 2.11 -3.42
CA ILE A 71 7.09 1.76 -2.21
C ILE A 71 6.74 0.28 -2.21
N ILE A 72 6.34 -0.28 -3.34
CA ILE A 72 6.07 -1.72 -3.44
C ILE A 72 7.32 -2.54 -3.08
N SER A 73 8.49 -2.09 -3.53
CA SER A 73 9.76 -2.74 -3.17
C SER A 73 9.99 -2.68 -1.65
N MET A 74 9.75 -1.53 -1.04
CA MET A 74 9.86 -1.39 0.42
C MET A 74 8.88 -2.31 1.16
N LEU A 75 7.67 -2.47 0.61
CA LEU A 75 6.67 -3.36 1.21
C LEU A 75 7.11 -4.82 1.16
N ARG A 76 7.75 -5.23 0.08
CA ARG A 76 8.31 -6.58 -0.02
C ARG A 76 9.39 -6.82 1.02
N ASP A 77 10.29 -5.84 1.20
CA ASP A 77 11.36 -5.94 2.19
C ASP A 77 10.78 -6.03 3.60
N ALA A 78 9.77 -5.22 3.89
CA ALA A 78 9.10 -5.26 5.19
C ALA A 78 8.38 -6.59 5.42
N ASP A 79 7.79 -7.16 4.38
CA ASP A 79 7.13 -8.45 4.48
C ASP A 79 8.12 -9.57 4.85
N VAL A 80 9.27 -9.58 4.20
CA VAL A 80 10.34 -10.54 4.51
C VAL A 80 10.79 -10.38 5.96
N LYS A 81 11.03 -9.16 6.41
CA LYS A 81 11.42 -8.87 7.79
C LYS A 81 10.34 -9.32 8.79
N SER A 82 9.06 -9.14 8.43
CA SER A 82 7.96 -9.49 9.32
C SER A 82 7.84 -11.00 9.54
N LYS A 83 8.36 -11.79 8.61
CA LYS A 83 8.33 -13.26 8.71
C LYS A 83 9.47 -13.81 9.55
N GLY A 84 10.23 -12.96 10.20
CA GLY A 84 11.17 -13.34 11.23
C GLY A 84 12.53 -13.82 10.75
N VAL A 85 12.81 -13.75 9.47
CA VAL A 85 14.10 -14.18 8.95
C VAL A 85 15.17 -13.17 9.35
N GLY A 86 15.93 -13.47 10.40
CA GLY A 86 16.98 -12.59 10.90
C GLY A 86 16.48 -11.32 11.55
N ALA A 87 15.20 -11.27 11.92
CA ALA A 87 14.60 -10.04 12.44
C ALA A 87 14.97 -9.82 13.90
N SER A 88 15.78 -8.81 14.14
CA SER A 88 16.02 -8.29 15.46
C SER A 88 15.03 -7.17 15.83
N GLN A 89 14.26 -6.70 14.88
CA GLN A 89 13.30 -5.62 15.07
C GLN A 89 11.90 -6.16 15.38
N SER A 90 11.17 -5.46 16.26
CA SER A 90 9.77 -5.77 16.50
C SER A 90 8.93 -5.38 15.29
N HIS A 91 7.75 -6.00 15.14
CA HIS A 91 6.81 -5.63 14.08
C HIS A 91 6.40 -4.16 14.18
N ARG A 92 6.31 -3.64 15.39
CA ARG A 92 5.98 -2.22 15.61
C ARG A 92 7.03 -1.30 15.00
N ASP A 93 8.31 -1.62 15.19
CA ASP A 93 9.41 -0.81 14.67
C ASP A 93 9.48 -0.89 13.15
N ILE A 94 9.27 -2.08 12.59
CA ILE A 94 9.22 -2.27 11.14
C ILE A 94 8.11 -1.43 10.54
N LEU A 95 6.93 -1.44 11.15
CA LEU A 95 5.78 -0.67 10.68
C LEU A 95 6.05 0.83 10.74
N LYS A 96 6.63 1.31 11.83
CA LYS A 96 6.98 2.73 11.97
C LYS A 96 7.95 3.18 10.89
N GLU A 97 9.01 2.41 10.68
CA GLU A 97 10.01 2.71 9.67
C GLU A 97 9.40 2.73 8.27
N LEU A 98 8.56 1.74 7.98
CA LEU A 98 7.90 1.64 6.69
C LEU A 98 7.00 2.85 6.42
N LEU A 99 6.16 3.22 7.38
CA LEU A 99 5.27 4.35 7.23
C LEU A 99 6.03 5.66 7.08
N PHE A 100 7.12 5.81 7.82
CA PHE A 100 7.98 6.99 7.70
C PHE A 100 8.53 7.11 6.27
N LYS A 101 9.05 6.03 5.71
CA LYS A 101 9.60 6.02 4.35
C LYS A 101 8.54 6.29 3.29
N ILE A 102 7.33 5.79 3.48
CA ILE A 102 6.24 6.02 2.53
C ILE A 102 5.81 7.49 2.54
N LEU A 103 5.74 8.10 3.74
CA LEU A 103 5.26 9.47 3.89
C LEU A 103 6.33 10.52 3.58
N HIS A 104 7.57 10.13 3.57
CA HIS A 104 8.70 11.03 3.28
C HIS A 104 9.54 10.54 2.12
#